data_03d53745c2ffaae74bf638383a09e0e4
#
_entry.id   03d53745c2ffaae74bf638383a09e0e4
#
_cell.length_a   1.000
_cell.length_b   1.000
_cell.length_c   1.000
_cell.angle_alpha   90.00
_cell.angle_beta   90.00
_cell.angle_gamma   90.00
#
_symmetry.space_group_name_H-M   'P 1'
#
loop_
_entity.id
_entity.type
_entity.pdbx_description
1 polymer ?
#
loop_
_entity_poly.entity_id
_entity_poly.type
_entity_poly.pdbx_seq_one_letter_code
_entity_poly.pdbx_strand_id
1 'polypeptide(L)'
;MPVQKFAPMSKDFATFDCDAHITEPPKIWERAHEHLTKDELEALKSTCWWEPETKQLLVNGKSGLGVDGVPNSGTMGSIRDTTVAGPEVTHDIQRELHVRNLNPKTALTQEQSAYLNHTGSYEPKARLRDMDIQGIDQVMIIPTNIDTYPWLQNALGARAFCKAYNAWAYEYTLEDPERLYFAALLPMQDVRFAVDEVYRAAAKGCRVGLIRPMDAMGNYPVQPKYEPLWDALEETGMVYGMHPFPAGGAHKPPGYSEQYSAAELIHRTISTSGLPHTFLQNMQAFMAEAAIWVTLVLMSGFFERHSRLKAAVFESDCTWLNLVLDECDKAYRLHRNDRRMQPLKQLPSECFFKHCFNGFEGDEAFASRLPEYYGDIAAWSSDIYHHDGNDAWQAIETMQKCGLPVSLQAKMLGENARRLYKIKLPKTVIRERICEIQRPDWWPTAKEILEALKPESALVR
;
A
#
# COMPACT_ATOMS: atom_id res chain seq x y z
N MET A 1 4.72 29.63 19.29
CA MET A 1 4.32 28.55 18.37
C MET A 1 2.96 28.01 18.82
N PRO A 2 1.98 27.92 17.94
CA PRO A 2 0.69 27.36 18.29
C PRO A 2 0.83 25.90 18.73
N VAL A 3 0.06 25.53 19.75
CA VAL A 3 0.01 24.15 20.26
C VAL A 3 -1.27 23.52 19.78
N GLN A 4 -1.15 22.42 19.06
CA GLN A 4 -2.30 21.62 18.71
C GLN A 4 -2.61 20.62 19.80
N LYS A 5 -3.89 20.52 20.17
CA LYS A 5 -4.35 19.65 21.24
C LYS A 5 -5.27 18.58 20.70
N PHE A 6 -5.04 17.35 21.15
CA PHE A 6 -5.88 16.20 20.86
C PHE A 6 -6.59 15.71 22.11
N ALA A 7 -7.74 15.08 21.94
CA ALA A 7 -8.41 14.41 23.03
C ALA A 7 -7.53 13.24 23.56
N PRO A 8 -7.43 13.08 24.88
CA PRO A 8 -6.74 11.93 25.46
C PRO A 8 -7.38 10.62 24.99
N MET A 9 -6.55 9.69 24.57
CA MET A 9 -6.93 8.33 24.23
C MET A 9 -5.89 7.36 24.77
N SER A 10 -6.30 6.12 25.02
CA SER A 10 -5.40 5.06 25.47
C SER A 10 -5.79 3.73 24.86
N LYS A 11 -4.81 2.84 24.74
CA LYS A 11 -4.98 1.44 24.33
C LYS A 11 -4.12 0.53 25.18
N ASP A 12 -4.54 -0.70 25.41
CA ASP A 12 -3.82 -1.72 26.18
C ASP A 12 -3.21 -2.83 25.31
N PHE A 13 -3.33 -2.71 23.99
CA PHE A 13 -2.82 -3.64 23.01
C PHE A 13 -1.84 -2.98 22.05
N ALA A 14 -1.01 -3.79 21.39
CA ALA A 14 -0.11 -3.33 20.33
C ALA A 14 -0.82 -3.32 18.97
N THR A 15 -0.64 -2.24 18.22
CA THR A 15 -1.10 -2.11 16.84
C THR A 15 -0.04 -2.61 15.86
N PHE A 16 -0.47 -3.02 14.67
CA PHE A 16 0.39 -3.37 13.56
C PHE A 16 -0.24 -2.79 12.28
N ASP A 17 0.44 -1.88 11.67
CA ASP A 17 0.07 -1.29 10.40
C ASP A 17 0.60 -2.14 9.25
N CYS A 18 -0.30 -2.70 8.45
CA CYS A 18 0.05 -3.65 7.39
C CYS A 18 0.45 -3.01 6.07
N ASP A 19 0.11 -1.74 5.90
CA ASP A 19 0.27 -1.00 4.67
C ASP A 19 0.57 0.46 5.01
N ALA A 20 1.86 0.78 5.02
CA ALA A 20 2.34 2.12 5.26
C ALA A 20 3.44 2.46 4.27
N HIS A 21 3.26 3.55 3.58
CA HIS A 21 4.09 3.92 2.46
C HIS A 21 5.42 4.58 2.85
N ILE A 22 6.37 4.46 1.95
CA ILE A 22 7.63 5.20 1.95
C ILE A 22 7.74 5.94 0.63
N THR A 23 8.62 6.95 0.62
CA THR A 23 9.05 7.60 -0.62
C THR A 23 10.48 7.18 -0.89
N GLU A 24 10.71 6.55 -2.02
CA GLU A 24 12.02 6.04 -2.38
C GLU A 24 13.01 7.19 -2.60
N PRO A 25 14.03 7.35 -1.74
CA PRO A 25 14.96 8.46 -1.86
C PRO A 25 16.00 8.21 -2.95
N PRO A 26 16.61 9.27 -3.55
CA PRO A 26 17.70 9.14 -4.51
C PRO A 26 18.85 8.24 -4.05
N LYS A 27 19.05 8.11 -2.74
CA LYS A 27 20.04 7.25 -2.09
C LYS A 27 19.99 5.80 -2.56
N ILE A 28 18.80 5.29 -2.97
CA ILE A 28 18.66 3.94 -3.52
C ILE A 28 19.53 3.77 -4.77
N TRP A 29 19.48 4.74 -5.67
CA TRP A 29 20.25 4.71 -6.93
C TRP A 29 21.73 5.07 -6.70
N GLU A 30 22.01 6.03 -5.83
CA GLU A 30 23.37 6.41 -5.47
C GLU A 30 24.18 5.23 -4.92
N ARG A 31 23.54 4.39 -4.09
CA ARG A 31 24.16 3.23 -3.46
C ARG A 31 23.89 1.90 -4.18
N ALA A 32 23.20 1.91 -5.31
CA ALA A 32 22.89 0.69 -6.05
C ALA A 32 24.12 -0.18 -6.37
N HIS A 33 25.26 0.47 -6.64
CA HIS A 33 26.53 -0.21 -6.93
C HIS A 33 27.07 -1.09 -5.77
N GLU A 34 26.59 -0.89 -4.54
CA GLU A 34 26.95 -1.71 -3.37
C GLU A 34 26.25 -3.09 -3.37
N HIS A 35 25.14 -3.19 -4.11
CA HIS A 35 24.25 -4.35 -4.09
C HIS A 35 24.10 -5.07 -5.42
N LEU A 36 24.57 -4.45 -6.51
CA LEU A 36 24.37 -4.91 -7.87
C LEU A 36 25.69 -5.32 -8.53
N THR A 37 25.62 -6.31 -9.41
CA THR A 37 26.71 -6.59 -10.35
C THR A 37 26.83 -5.47 -11.36
N LYS A 38 27.95 -5.42 -12.10
CA LYS A 38 28.16 -4.42 -13.15
C LYS A 38 27.03 -4.45 -14.20
N ASP A 39 26.66 -5.64 -14.66
CA ASP A 39 25.61 -5.81 -15.67
C ASP A 39 24.23 -5.41 -15.16
N GLU A 40 23.91 -5.73 -13.90
CA GLU A 40 22.68 -5.28 -13.26
C GLU A 40 22.65 -3.75 -13.12
N LEU A 41 23.75 -3.11 -12.73
CA LEU A 41 23.84 -1.66 -12.60
C LEU A 41 23.67 -0.96 -13.96
N GLU A 42 24.27 -1.47 -15.02
CA GLU A 42 24.07 -0.94 -16.37
C GLU A 42 22.63 -1.13 -16.85
N ALA A 43 22.02 -2.30 -16.57
CA ALA A 43 20.63 -2.53 -16.86
C ALA A 43 19.69 -1.59 -16.07
N LEU A 44 19.96 -1.34 -14.80
CA LEU A 44 19.21 -0.40 -13.97
C LEU A 44 19.25 1.00 -14.55
N LYS A 45 20.45 1.51 -14.90
CA LYS A 45 20.64 2.85 -15.49
C LYS A 45 19.85 3.05 -16.78
N SER A 46 19.74 2.01 -17.60
CA SER A 46 18.97 2.09 -18.84
C SER A 46 17.46 1.90 -18.65
N THR A 47 17.02 1.43 -17.51
CA THR A 47 15.63 1.02 -17.26
C THR A 47 14.90 1.94 -16.29
N CYS A 48 15.49 2.19 -15.14
CA CYS A 48 14.93 3.06 -14.11
C CYS A 48 16.07 3.74 -13.35
N TRP A 49 16.26 5.03 -13.59
CA TRP A 49 17.41 5.75 -13.03
C TRP A 49 17.03 7.13 -12.52
N TRP A 50 17.56 7.47 -11.35
CA TRP A 50 17.50 8.83 -10.85
C TRP A 50 18.59 9.68 -11.51
N GLU A 51 18.16 10.73 -12.23
CA GLU A 51 19.06 11.68 -12.89
C GLU A 51 19.34 12.87 -11.96
N PRO A 52 20.56 12.96 -11.38
CA PRO A 52 20.87 13.97 -10.37
C PRO A 52 20.79 15.40 -10.88
N GLU A 53 21.12 15.65 -12.16
CA GLU A 53 21.17 16.99 -12.75
C GLU A 53 19.76 17.58 -12.90
N THR A 54 18.83 16.77 -13.40
CA THR A 54 17.44 17.18 -13.61
C THR A 54 16.54 16.91 -12.41
N LYS A 55 17.04 16.14 -11.42
CA LYS A 55 16.27 15.66 -10.27
C LYS A 55 15.00 14.90 -10.70
N GLN A 56 15.11 14.05 -11.69
CA GLN A 56 14.01 13.28 -12.25
C GLN A 56 14.29 11.78 -12.21
N LEU A 57 13.24 10.99 -11.94
CA LEU A 57 13.28 9.56 -12.15
C LEU A 57 12.98 9.27 -13.63
N LEU A 58 13.92 8.65 -14.33
CA LEU A 58 13.75 8.21 -15.69
C LEU A 58 13.30 6.73 -15.69
N VAL A 59 12.17 6.45 -16.31
CA VAL A 59 11.63 5.09 -16.46
C VAL A 59 11.58 4.75 -17.95
N ASN A 60 12.27 3.69 -18.36
CA ASN A 60 12.44 3.31 -19.76
C ASN A 60 12.94 4.48 -20.65
N GLY A 61 13.85 5.29 -20.10
CA GLY A 61 14.43 6.45 -20.76
C GLY A 61 13.51 7.67 -20.90
N LYS A 62 12.35 7.65 -20.24
CA LYS A 62 11.38 8.77 -20.22
C LYS A 62 11.30 9.35 -18.82
N SER A 63 11.17 10.67 -18.75
CA SER A 63 10.81 11.34 -17.50
C SER A 63 9.49 10.79 -17.00
N GLY A 64 9.44 10.42 -15.71
CA GLY A 64 8.20 10.00 -15.06
C GLY A 64 7.20 11.15 -15.14
N LEU A 65 6.11 10.94 -15.88
CA LEU A 65 4.97 11.84 -15.84
C LEU A 65 4.09 11.36 -14.68
N GLY A 66 3.77 12.28 -13.78
CA GLY A 66 2.71 12.04 -12.80
C GLY A 66 1.41 11.66 -13.51
N VAL A 67 0.48 11.14 -12.77
CA VAL A 67 -0.82 10.62 -13.25
C VAL A 67 -1.57 11.60 -14.15
N ASP A 68 -1.35 12.91 -14.00
CA ASP A 68 -2.01 13.99 -14.74
C ASP A 68 -1.20 14.55 -15.93
N GLY A 69 -0.18 13.85 -16.41
CA GLY A 69 0.68 14.34 -17.49
C GLY A 69 1.58 15.51 -17.11
N VAL A 70 1.55 15.92 -15.85
CA VAL A 70 2.49 16.89 -15.30
C VAL A 70 3.78 16.13 -14.99
N PRO A 71 4.97 16.67 -15.35
CA PRO A 71 6.22 16.06 -14.96
C PRO A 71 6.16 15.80 -13.45
N ASN A 72 6.33 14.54 -13.07
CA ASN A 72 6.59 14.20 -11.68
C ASN A 72 7.73 15.11 -11.28
N SER A 73 7.55 16.00 -10.31
CA SER A 73 8.48 17.11 -10.03
C SER A 73 9.83 16.63 -9.53
N GLY A 74 10.16 15.41 -9.85
CA GLY A 74 11.50 14.85 -9.74
C GLY A 74 12.06 14.74 -8.35
N THR A 75 11.34 15.22 -7.39
CA THR A 75 11.63 14.93 -6.01
C THR A 75 10.86 13.67 -5.68
N MET A 76 11.57 12.57 -5.57
CA MET A 76 11.09 11.42 -4.82
C MET A 76 10.78 11.95 -3.42
N GLY A 77 9.57 12.31 -3.16
CA GLY A 77 9.18 13.02 -1.95
C GLY A 77 8.25 14.19 -2.20
N SER A 78 8.10 14.66 -3.42
CA SER A 78 6.98 15.48 -3.81
C SER A 78 6.00 14.64 -4.59
N ILE A 79 5.46 13.68 -3.96
CA ILE A 79 4.24 13.10 -4.45
C ILE A 79 3.20 14.18 -4.20
N ARG A 80 2.70 14.72 -5.29
CA ARG A 80 1.87 15.91 -5.35
C ARG A 80 0.62 15.81 -4.48
N ASP A 81 0.19 14.60 -4.20
CA ASP A 81 -1.08 14.30 -3.57
C ASP A 81 -0.93 13.54 -2.26
N THR A 82 0.27 13.17 -1.88
CA THR A 82 0.39 12.15 -0.86
C THR A 82 0.97 12.61 0.42
N THR A 83 1.41 13.85 0.56
CA THR A 83 2.12 14.01 1.75
C THR A 83 1.96 15.19 2.47
N VAL A 84 1.59 14.96 3.51
CA VAL A 84 1.70 15.89 4.54
C VAL A 84 2.41 15.28 5.65
N ALA A 85 3.48 15.79 6.07
CA ALA A 85 3.81 15.80 7.44
C ALA A 85 5.26 15.78 7.70
N GLY A 86 5.72 16.78 8.28
CA GLY A 86 6.83 16.71 9.19
C GLY A 86 6.50 15.73 10.33
N PRO A 87 7.51 15.29 11.11
CA PRO A 87 7.38 14.24 12.12
C PRO A 87 6.30 14.46 13.19
N GLU A 88 5.61 15.56 13.14
CA GLU A 88 4.70 16.02 14.18
C GLU A 88 3.27 16.19 13.68
N VAL A 89 2.93 15.70 12.48
CA VAL A 89 1.59 15.86 11.90
C VAL A 89 0.85 14.54 11.97
N THR A 90 -0.30 14.56 12.60
CA THR A 90 -1.22 13.44 12.61
C THR A 90 -2.03 13.41 11.31
N HIS A 91 -2.60 12.26 10.99
CA HIS A 91 -3.38 12.08 9.78
C HIS A 91 -4.60 12.98 9.66
N ASP A 92 -5.29 13.27 10.76
CA ASP A 92 -6.40 14.21 10.75
C ASP A 92 -6.02 15.55 10.11
N ILE A 93 -4.85 16.03 10.50
CA ILE A 93 -4.34 17.30 10.01
C ILE A 93 -3.85 17.16 8.57
N GLN A 94 -3.33 16.03 8.24
CA GLN A 94 -2.88 15.72 6.90
C GLN A 94 -4.02 15.84 5.90
N ARG A 95 -5.15 15.19 6.17
CA ARG A 95 -6.37 15.32 5.37
C ARG A 95 -6.84 16.76 5.24
N GLU A 96 -6.92 17.46 6.37
CA GLU A 96 -7.39 18.85 6.39
C GLU A 96 -6.47 19.76 5.58
N LEU A 97 -5.16 19.57 5.67
CA LEU A 97 -4.20 20.34 4.89
C LEU A 97 -4.23 19.99 3.41
N HIS A 98 -4.46 18.74 3.07
CA HIS A 98 -4.64 18.31 1.69
C HIS A 98 -5.84 19.01 1.06
N VAL A 99 -7.00 18.96 1.69
CA VAL A 99 -8.21 19.65 1.22
C VAL A 99 -7.98 21.16 1.09
N ARG A 100 -7.27 21.76 2.04
CA ARG A 100 -6.88 23.17 1.96
C ARG A 100 -6.00 23.47 0.76
N ASN A 101 -5.06 22.60 0.44
CA ASN A 101 -4.15 22.75 -0.70
C ASN A 101 -4.87 22.65 -2.05
N LEU A 102 -5.96 21.90 -2.13
CA LEU A 102 -6.79 21.79 -3.33
C LEU A 102 -7.56 23.10 -3.64
N ASN A 103 -7.74 23.97 -2.65
CA ASN A 103 -8.39 25.26 -2.84
C ASN A 103 -7.34 26.35 -3.12
N PRO A 104 -7.32 26.97 -4.33
CA PRO A 104 -6.33 28.00 -4.69
C PRO A 104 -6.27 29.20 -3.74
N LYS A 105 -7.38 29.51 -3.03
CA LYS A 105 -7.44 30.62 -2.07
C LYS A 105 -6.80 30.34 -0.73
N THR A 106 -6.65 29.06 -0.39
CA THR A 106 -6.12 28.60 0.89
C THR A 106 -4.87 27.74 0.75
N ALA A 107 -4.42 27.53 -0.49
CA ALA A 107 -3.25 26.72 -0.79
C ALA A 107 -2.02 27.19 0.00
N LEU A 108 -1.24 26.21 0.45
CA LEU A 108 0.02 26.47 1.15
C LEU A 108 1.04 27.07 0.19
N THR A 109 1.91 27.92 0.72
CA THR A 109 3.08 28.39 -0.03
C THR A 109 4.03 27.23 -0.32
N GLN A 110 4.94 27.42 -1.28
CA GLN A 110 5.95 26.40 -1.58
C GLN A 110 6.82 26.07 -0.36
N GLU A 111 7.16 27.07 0.47
CA GLU A 111 7.91 26.88 1.71
C GLU A 111 7.11 26.08 2.74
N GLN A 112 5.84 26.40 2.92
CA GLN A 112 4.93 25.68 3.80
C GLN A 112 4.73 24.22 3.34
N SER A 113 4.56 24.01 2.04
CA SER A 113 4.49 22.67 1.45
C SER A 113 5.78 21.87 1.65
N ALA A 114 6.94 22.53 1.52
CA ALA A 114 8.24 21.89 1.76
C ALA A 114 8.41 21.49 3.25
N TYR A 115 7.91 22.29 4.17
CA TYR A 115 7.89 21.93 5.61
C TYR A 115 7.07 20.67 5.88
N LEU A 116 6.02 20.45 5.11
CA LEU A 116 5.13 19.31 5.24
C LEU A 116 5.67 18.05 4.55
N ASN A 117 6.81 18.14 3.88
CA ASN A 117 7.45 16.96 3.30
C ASN A 117 7.85 15.94 4.38
N HIS A 118 7.53 14.72 4.07
CA HIS A 118 7.59 13.62 5.02
C HIS A 118 8.97 13.08 5.22
N THR A 119 9.67 13.51 6.24
CA THR A 119 10.99 12.95 6.59
C THR A 119 10.89 11.47 6.96
N GLY A 120 9.83 11.05 7.65
CA GLY A 120 9.61 9.66 8.05
C GLY A 120 9.39 8.69 6.87
N SER A 121 9.09 9.19 5.66
CA SER A 121 8.96 8.34 4.49
C SER A 121 10.31 7.77 3.98
N TYR A 122 11.43 8.40 4.35
CA TYR A 122 12.77 7.96 3.93
C TYR A 122 13.83 7.96 5.06
N GLU A 123 13.51 8.51 6.25
CA GLU A 123 14.38 8.53 7.43
C GLU A 123 13.73 7.72 8.57
N PRO A 124 14.29 6.55 8.95
CA PRO A 124 13.64 5.64 9.88
C PRO A 124 13.47 6.22 11.29
N LYS A 125 14.39 7.07 11.76
CA LYS A 125 14.24 7.74 13.06
C LYS A 125 13.08 8.72 13.10
N ALA A 126 12.82 9.38 11.99
CA ALA A 126 11.64 10.23 11.86
C ALA A 126 10.37 9.40 11.82
N ARG A 127 10.36 8.27 11.07
CA ARG A 127 9.26 7.32 11.07
C ARG A 127 8.90 6.83 12.46
N LEU A 128 9.87 6.46 13.28
CA LEU A 128 9.61 5.98 14.64
C LEU A 128 8.94 7.06 15.51
N ARG A 129 9.35 8.33 15.37
CA ARG A 129 8.68 9.44 16.05
C ARG A 129 7.24 9.65 15.58
N ASP A 130 7.00 9.56 14.27
CA ASP A 130 5.67 9.67 13.70
C ASP A 130 4.77 8.53 14.20
N MET A 131 5.28 7.31 14.21
CA MET A 131 4.57 6.15 14.75
C MET A 131 4.20 6.33 16.23
N ASP A 132 5.09 6.91 17.05
CA ASP A 132 4.80 7.18 18.45
C ASP A 132 3.63 8.17 18.62
N ILE A 133 3.56 9.20 17.77
CA ILE A 133 2.45 10.16 17.75
C ILE A 133 1.15 9.49 17.30
N GLN A 134 1.23 8.67 16.28
CA GLN A 134 0.11 8.04 15.60
C GLN A 134 -0.41 6.77 16.30
N GLY A 135 0.26 6.33 17.37
CA GLY A 135 -0.12 5.14 18.11
C GLY A 135 0.22 3.83 17.41
N ILE A 136 1.16 3.84 16.47
CA ILE A 136 1.56 2.67 15.67
C ILE A 136 2.76 1.99 16.32
N ASP A 137 2.57 0.75 16.78
CA ASP A 137 3.64 0.01 17.45
C ASP A 137 4.57 -0.69 16.46
N GLN A 138 4.01 -1.27 15.40
CA GLN A 138 4.74 -2.00 14.36
C GLN A 138 4.19 -1.63 12.99
N VAL A 139 5.04 -1.64 11.97
CA VAL A 139 4.66 -1.24 10.60
C VAL A 139 5.32 -2.12 9.54
N MET A 140 4.56 -2.48 8.52
CA MET A 140 5.04 -3.01 7.25
C MET A 140 5.17 -1.86 6.26
N ILE A 141 6.39 -1.48 5.90
CA ILE A 141 6.60 -0.44 4.89
C ILE A 141 6.47 -0.99 3.48
N ILE A 142 5.75 -0.25 2.66
CA ILE A 142 5.46 -0.55 1.26
C ILE A 142 5.96 0.62 0.40
N PRO A 143 6.51 0.36 -0.80
CA PRO A 143 6.95 1.43 -1.69
C PRO A 143 5.77 2.21 -2.26
N THR A 144 5.96 3.48 -2.55
CA THR A 144 4.93 4.33 -3.19
C THR A 144 5.01 4.30 -4.71
N ASN A 145 6.23 4.35 -5.28
CA ASN A 145 6.42 4.33 -6.74
C ASN A 145 6.37 2.90 -7.34
N ILE A 146 5.62 2.03 -6.73
CA ILE A 146 5.43 0.66 -7.22
C ILE A 146 4.67 0.60 -8.54
N ASP A 147 3.95 1.66 -8.89
CA ASP A 147 3.26 1.81 -10.17
C ASP A 147 4.22 1.81 -11.36
N THR A 148 5.51 2.10 -11.15
CA THR A 148 6.52 2.15 -12.21
C THR A 148 7.22 0.82 -12.45
N TYR A 149 7.48 0.03 -11.41
CA TYR A 149 8.29 -1.18 -11.56
C TYR A 149 7.65 -2.28 -12.44
N PRO A 150 6.33 -2.48 -12.45
CA PRO A 150 5.71 -3.45 -13.33
C PRO A 150 5.89 -3.13 -14.82
N TRP A 151 6.12 -1.86 -15.16
CA TRP A 151 6.27 -1.36 -16.53
C TRP A 151 7.72 -1.37 -17.04
N LEU A 152 8.68 -1.79 -16.21
CA LEU A 152 10.07 -1.89 -16.63
C LEU A 152 10.22 -2.97 -17.69
N GLN A 153 10.69 -2.58 -18.88
CA GLN A 153 10.71 -3.46 -20.03
C GLN A 153 11.88 -4.46 -20.03
N ASN A 154 12.97 -4.10 -19.36
CA ASN A 154 14.16 -4.95 -19.26
C ASN A 154 14.09 -5.78 -17.97
N ALA A 155 13.99 -7.10 -18.09
CA ALA A 155 13.90 -8.00 -16.95
C ALA A 155 15.11 -7.91 -15.99
N LEU A 156 16.33 -7.74 -16.54
CA LEU A 156 17.52 -7.55 -15.71
C LEU A 156 17.50 -6.20 -14.99
N GLY A 157 17.01 -5.16 -15.65
CA GLY A 157 16.80 -3.84 -15.04
C GLY A 157 15.74 -3.87 -13.95
N ALA A 158 14.64 -4.59 -14.17
CA ALA A 158 13.62 -4.80 -13.14
C ALA A 158 14.15 -5.58 -11.93
N ARG A 159 14.94 -6.64 -12.16
CA ARG A 159 15.65 -7.37 -11.11
C ARG A 159 16.57 -6.44 -10.31
N ALA A 160 17.35 -5.62 -11.00
CA ALA A 160 18.28 -4.69 -10.38
C ALA A 160 17.54 -3.63 -9.54
N PHE A 161 16.44 -3.10 -10.05
CA PHE A 161 15.58 -2.18 -9.32
C PHE A 161 15.04 -2.80 -8.02
N CYS A 162 14.42 -3.98 -8.11
CA CYS A 162 13.91 -4.68 -6.93
C CYS A 162 15.02 -4.98 -5.91
N LYS A 163 16.19 -5.41 -6.37
CA LYS A 163 17.35 -5.67 -5.48
C LYS A 163 17.83 -4.41 -4.77
N ALA A 164 17.95 -3.28 -5.48
CA ALA A 164 18.39 -2.01 -4.91
C ALA A 164 17.37 -1.48 -3.89
N TYR A 165 16.09 -1.48 -4.26
CA TYR A 165 15.01 -1.11 -3.36
C TYR A 165 14.97 -2.00 -2.10
N ASN A 166 14.91 -3.31 -2.26
CA ASN A 166 14.82 -4.24 -1.14
C ASN A 166 16.06 -4.19 -0.22
N ALA A 167 17.24 -3.87 -0.76
CA ALA A 167 18.44 -3.67 0.05
C ALA A 167 18.31 -2.41 0.91
N TRP A 168 17.88 -1.30 0.34
CA TRP A 168 17.64 -0.07 1.07
C TRP A 168 16.51 -0.21 2.10
N ALA A 169 15.39 -0.84 1.74
CA ALA A 169 14.27 -1.06 2.63
C ALA A 169 14.68 -1.93 3.84
N TYR A 170 15.48 -2.96 3.62
CA TYR A 170 16.06 -3.74 4.71
C TYR A 170 16.93 -2.88 5.63
N GLU A 171 17.84 -2.06 5.09
CA GLU A 171 18.67 -1.16 5.89
C GLU A 171 17.83 -0.17 6.70
N TYR A 172 16.75 0.36 6.12
CA TYR A 172 15.80 1.22 6.81
C TYR A 172 15.21 0.54 8.06
N THR A 173 14.86 -0.75 7.96
CA THR A 173 14.27 -1.49 9.08
C THR A 173 15.27 -1.82 10.21
N LEU A 174 16.58 -1.73 9.95
CA LEU A 174 17.60 -2.00 10.97
C LEU A 174 17.66 -0.94 12.09
N GLU A 175 17.03 0.22 11.90
CA GLU A 175 16.95 1.23 12.97
C GLU A 175 16.15 0.71 14.18
N ASP A 176 15.05 -0.03 13.95
CA ASP A 176 14.30 -0.75 14.98
C ASP A 176 13.66 -2.02 14.37
N PRO A 177 14.38 -3.17 14.42
CA PRO A 177 13.89 -4.42 13.83
C PRO A 177 12.70 -5.05 14.56
N GLU A 178 12.30 -4.51 15.71
CA GLU A 178 11.10 -4.97 16.43
C GLU A 178 9.85 -4.20 15.99
N ARG A 179 10.03 -3.03 15.39
CA ARG A 179 8.93 -2.15 14.97
C ARG A 179 8.81 -1.97 13.47
N LEU A 180 9.92 -1.99 12.74
CA LEU A 180 9.98 -1.71 11.30
C LEU A 180 10.16 -3.00 10.49
N TYR A 181 9.29 -3.25 9.54
CA TYR A 181 9.34 -4.36 8.61
C TYR A 181 9.16 -3.83 7.18
N PHE A 182 9.56 -4.59 6.17
CA PHE A 182 9.37 -4.19 4.77
C PHE A 182 8.76 -5.31 3.95
N ALA A 183 7.97 -4.92 2.93
CA ALA A 183 7.51 -5.79 1.88
C ALA A 183 8.52 -5.75 0.72
N ALA A 184 8.93 -6.92 0.25
CA ALA A 184 9.91 -7.03 -0.83
C ALA A 184 9.21 -6.91 -2.19
N LEU A 185 9.72 -6.05 -3.08
CA LEU A 185 9.36 -6.05 -4.49
C LEU A 185 9.93 -7.27 -5.20
N LEU A 186 9.12 -7.91 -6.03
CA LEU A 186 9.50 -9.09 -6.80
C LEU A 186 9.49 -8.78 -8.31
N PRO A 187 10.59 -9.05 -9.05
CA PRO A 187 10.70 -8.71 -10.47
C PRO A 187 9.91 -9.70 -11.34
N MET A 188 8.61 -9.45 -11.50
CA MET A 188 7.67 -10.31 -12.22
C MET A 188 7.94 -10.43 -13.74
N GLN A 189 8.85 -9.65 -14.29
CA GLN A 189 9.28 -9.72 -15.68
C GLN A 189 9.99 -11.04 -16.05
N ASP A 190 10.61 -11.69 -15.07
CA ASP A 190 11.15 -13.07 -15.19
C ASP A 190 10.93 -13.82 -13.88
N VAL A 191 10.15 -14.88 -13.92
CA VAL A 191 9.79 -15.67 -12.73
C VAL A 191 11.01 -16.22 -12.00
N ARG A 192 12.10 -16.55 -12.70
CA ARG A 192 13.34 -17.02 -12.08
C ARG A 192 13.97 -15.93 -11.22
N PHE A 193 13.95 -14.68 -11.68
CA PHE A 193 14.43 -13.54 -10.92
C PHE A 193 13.55 -13.26 -9.71
N ALA A 194 12.24 -13.44 -9.84
CA ALA A 194 11.32 -13.31 -8.72
C ALA A 194 11.58 -14.40 -7.65
N VAL A 195 11.80 -15.64 -8.05
CA VAL A 195 12.16 -16.75 -7.15
C VAL A 195 13.46 -16.47 -6.40
N ASP A 196 14.52 -16.05 -7.12
CA ASP A 196 15.81 -15.68 -6.50
C ASP A 196 15.61 -14.59 -5.45
N GLU A 197 14.77 -13.59 -5.76
CA GLU A 197 14.53 -12.46 -4.86
C GLU A 197 13.71 -12.86 -3.63
N VAL A 198 12.76 -13.79 -3.74
CA VAL A 198 12.04 -14.37 -2.60
C VAL A 198 13.02 -14.96 -1.61
N TYR A 199 13.92 -15.83 -2.05
CA TYR A 199 14.92 -16.45 -1.16
C TYR A 199 15.88 -15.41 -0.56
N ARG A 200 16.30 -14.42 -1.36
CA ARG A 200 17.18 -13.34 -0.89
C ARG A 200 16.53 -12.47 0.17
N ALA A 201 15.26 -12.08 -0.03
CA ALA A 201 14.52 -11.27 0.92
C ALA A 201 14.17 -12.07 2.20
N ALA A 202 13.75 -13.32 2.05
CA ALA A 202 13.47 -14.20 3.17
C ALA A 202 14.68 -14.40 4.09
N ALA A 203 15.89 -14.55 3.51
CA ALA A 203 17.15 -14.66 4.27
C ALA A 203 17.45 -13.41 5.10
N LYS A 204 16.90 -12.24 4.73
CA LYS A 204 16.96 -10.98 5.49
C LYS A 204 15.80 -10.81 6.48
N GLY A 205 14.93 -11.81 6.61
CA GLY A 205 13.79 -11.78 7.53
C GLY A 205 12.54 -11.11 6.97
N CYS A 206 12.50 -10.78 5.69
CA CYS A 206 11.30 -10.27 5.02
C CYS A 206 10.14 -11.27 5.13
N ARG A 207 8.92 -10.77 5.31
CA ARG A 207 7.72 -11.58 5.52
C ARG A 207 6.71 -11.50 4.38
N VAL A 208 6.87 -10.55 3.47
CA VAL A 208 5.90 -10.27 2.40
C VAL A 208 6.61 -10.12 1.07
N GLY A 209 6.17 -10.86 0.07
CA GLY A 209 6.47 -10.57 -1.33
C GLY A 209 5.33 -9.75 -1.92
N LEU A 210 5.61 -8.51 -2.29
CA LEU A 210 4.61 -7.59 -2.82
C LEU A 210 4.49 -7.76 -4.32
N ILE A 211 3.27 -8.04 -4.78
CA ILE A 211 2.98 -8.36 -6.17
C ILE A 211 1.67 -7.69 -6.57
N ARG A 212 1.64 -7.13 -7.75
CA ARG A 212 0.43 -6.62 -8.38
C ARG A 212 -0.57 -7.76 -8.67
N PRO A 213 -1.88 -7.49 -8.77
CA PRO A 213 -2.91 -8.48 -9.14
C PRO A 213 -2.60 -9.24 -10.45
N MET A 214 -1.89 -8.61 -11.37
CA MET A 214 -1.43 -9.18 -12.64
C MET A 214 -0.08 -8.61 -13.04
N ASP A 215 0.62 -9.26 -13.97
CA ASP A 215 1.84 -8.68 -14.56
C ASP A 215 1.51 -7.58 -15.58
N ALA A 216 2.56 -6.88 -16.06
CA ALA A 216 2.42 -5.79 -17.03
C ALA A 216 1.80 -6.21 -18.38
N MET A 217 1.77 -7.50 -18.68
CA MET A 217 1.16 -8.06 -19.89
C MET A 217 -0.25 -8.63 -19.67
N GLY A 218 -0.85 -8.37 -18.49
CA GLY A 218 -2.18 -8.84 -18.14
C GLY A 218 -2.29 -10.30 -17.74
N ASN A 219 -1.17 -10.92 -17.35
CA ASN A 219 -1.20 -12.30 -16.87
C ASN A 219 -1.48 -12.34 -15.38
N TYR A 220 -2.53 -13.05 -15.01
CA TYR A 220 -2.90 -13.26 -13.62
C TYR A 220 -2.11 -14.40 -12.94
N PRO A 221 -2.06 -14.44 -11.61
CA PRO A 221 -1.17 -15.31 -10.83
C PRO A 221 -1.48 -16.81 -10.97
N VAL A 222 -2.64 -17.17 -11.47
CA VAL A 222 -3.07 -18.57 -11.61
C VAL A 222 -2.47 -19.28 -12.82
N GLN A 223 -1.69 -18.59 -13.65
CA GLN A 223 -1.05 -19.18 -14.80
C GLN A 223 0.14 -20.08 -14.40
N PRO A 224 0.32 -21.23 -15.07
CA PRO A 224 1.37 -22.21 -14.71
C PRO A 224 2.80 -21.65 -14.67
N LYS A 225 3.09 -20.61 -15.44
CA LYS A 225 4.43 -20.00 -15.45
C LYS A 225 4.89 -19.47 -14.09
N TYR A 226 3.92 -19.14 -13.19
CA TYR A 226 4.22 -18.60 -11.86
C TYR A 226 4.33 -19.66 -10.76
N GLU A 227 4.01 -20.92 -11.02
CA GLU A 227 4.07 -21.99 -9.99
C GLU A 227 5.40 -22.01 -9.22
N PRO A 228 6.60 -21.85 -9.85
CA PRO A 228 7.85 -21.79 -9.09
C PRO A 228 7.95 -20.65 -8.08
N LEU A 229 7.28 -19.52 -8.36
CA LEU A 229 7.24 -18.38 -7.44
C LEU A 229 6.37 -18.69 -6.23
N TRP A 230 5.22 -19.31 -6.44
CA TRP A 230 4.31 -19.69 -5.36
C TRP A 230 4.93 -20.76 -4.46
N ASP A 231 5.65 -21.72 -5.04
CA ASP A 231 6.43 -22.71 -4.29
C ASP A 231 7.49 -22.04 -3.41
N ALA A 232 8.23 -21.07 -3.94
CA ALA A 232 9.25 -20.34 -3.18
C ALA A 232 8.66 -19.52 -2.03
N LEU A 233 7.52 -18.85 -2.23
CA LEU A 233 6.81 -18.14 -1.16
C LEU A 233 6.30 -19.11 -0.08
N GLU A 234 5.76 -20.26 -0.50
CA GLU A 234 5.29 -21.28 0.43
C GLU A 234 6.43 -21.91 1.23
N GLU A 235 7.57 -22.21 0.62
CA GLU A 235 8.77 -22.77 1.27
C GLU A 235 9.36 -21.79 2.28
N THR A 236 9.49 -20.53 1.93
CA THR A 236 10.03 -19.49 2.82
C THR A 236 9.04 -19.04 3.87
N GLY A 237 7.76 -19.33 3.69
CA GLY A 237 6.66 -18.87 4.53
C GLY A 237 6.40 -17.37 4.41
N MET A 238 6.88 -16.73 3.34
CA MET A 238 6.51 -15.36 3.01
C MET A 238 5.06 -15.30 2.54
N VAL A 239 4.40 -14.21 2.88
CA VAL A 239 3.02 -13.93 2.49
C VAL A 239 3.00 -13.37 1.06
N TYR A 240 2.04 -13.79 0.26
CA TYR A 240 1.72 -13.14 -1.00
C TYR A 240 0.94 -11.85 -0.69
N GLY A 241 1.60 -10.72 -0.76
CA GLY A 241 0.99 -9.38 -0.65
C GLY A 241 0.48 -8.94 -2.01
N MET A 242 -0.83 -8.92 -2.20
CA MET A 242 -1.45 -8.36 -3.38
C MET A 242 -1.75 -6.88 -3.14
N HIS A 243 -1.17 -6.03 -3.97
CA HIS A 243 -1.38 -4.59 -3.91
C HIS A 243 -1.77 -4.07 -5.30
N PRO A 244 -2.92 -3.41 -5.47
CA PRO A 244 -3.30 -2.79 -6.73
C PRO A 244 -2.40 -1.59 -7.02
N PHE A 245 -2.38 -1.16 -8.28
CA PHE A 245 -1.63 0.03 -8.70
C PHE A 245 -2.43 0.86 -9.67
N PRO A 246 -2.19 2.18 -9.68
CA PRO A 246 -2.65 3.04 -10.75
C PRO A 246 -2.24 2.52 -12.13
N ALA A 247 -3.02 2.89 -13.11
CA ALA A 247 -2.69 2.60 -14.50
C ALA A 247 -1.37 3.25 -14.91
N GLY A 248 -0.45 2.47 -15.49
CA GLY A 248 0.92 2.88 -15.76
C GLY A 248 1.15 3.98 -16.80
N GLY A 249 0.13 4.72 -17.22
CA GLY A 249 0.27 5.93 -18.04
C GLY A 249 1.24 5.80 -19.23
N ALA A 250 2.17 6.75 -19.35
CA ALA A 250 3.15 6.82 -20.45
C ALA A 250 4.27 5.76 -20.39
N HIS A 251 4.36 5.00 -19.31
CA HIS A 251 5.42 4.01 -19.10
C HIS A 251 5.08 2.60 -19.59
N LYS A 252 3.85 2.40 -20.06
CA LYS A 252 3.41 1.09 -20.57
C LYS A 252 4.33 0.57 -21.65
N PRO A 253 4.74 -0.71 -21.57
CA PRO A 253 5.59 -1.29 -22.59
C PRO A 253 4.85 -1.44 -23.94
N PRO A 254 5.57 -1.47 -25.07
CA PRO A 254 5.00 -1.82 -26.35
C PRO A 254 4.28 -3.16 -26.30
N GLY A 255 3.06 -3.23 -26.84
CA GLY A 255 2.25 -4.46 -26.81
C GLY A 255 1.44 -4.65 -25.54
N TYR A 256 1.57 -3.78 -24.54
CA TYR A 256 0.66 -3.78 -23.42
C TYR A 256 -0.75 -3.44 -23.88
N SER A 257 -1.69 -4.29 -23.54
CA SER A 257 -3.09 -4.09 -23.90
C SER A 257 -3.89 -3.60 -22.69
N GLU A 258 -4.39 -2.39 -22.79
CA GLU A 258 -5.28 -1.78 -21.79
C GLU A 258 -6.54 -2.62 -21.49
N GLN A 259 -6.92 -3.48 -22.42
CA GLN A 259 -8.08 -4.38 -22.25
C GLN A 259 -7.86 -5.48 -21.20
N TYR A 260 -6.63 -5.68 -20.69
CA TYR A 260 -6.33 -6.70 -19.70
C TYR A 260 -6.36 -6.18 -18.26
N SER A 261 -6.47 -4.87 -18.05
CA SER A 261 -6.54 -4.29 -16.71
C SER A 261 -7.93 -3.74 -16.43
N ALA A 262 -8.55 -4.19 -15.34
CA ALA A 262 -9.82 -3.62 -14.90
C ALA A 262 -9.63 -2.16 -14.47
N ALA A 263 -8.54 -1.83 -13.78
CA ALA A 263 -8.19 -0.47 -13.40
C ALA A 263 -8.04 0.44 -14.62
N GLU A 264 -7.34 -0.01 -15.65
CA GLU A 264 -7.19 0.73 -16.91
C GLU A 264 -8.51 0.99 -17.61
N LEU A 265 -9.36 -0.03 -17.70
CA LEU A 265 -10.67 0.10 -18.32
C LEU A 265 -11.54 1.12 -17.57
N ILE A 266 -11.59 1.02 -16.26
CA ILE A 266 -12.35 1.90 -15.38
C ILE A 266 -11.79 3.32 -15.49
N HIS A 267 -10.50 3.49 -15.36
CA HIS A 267 -9.81 4.77 -15.49
C HIS A 267 -10.13 5.45 -16.83
N ARG A 268 -10.00 4.74 -17.95
CA ARG A 268 -10.33 5.26 -19.28
C ARG A 268 -11.81 5.63 -19.42
N THR A 269 -12.71 4.82 -18.88
CA THR A 269 -14.15 5.10 -18.92
C THR A 269 -14.49 6.35 -18.12
N ILE A 270 -13.89 6.50 -16.95
CA ILE A 270 -14.13 7.63 -16.05
C ILE A 270 -13.44 8.90 -16.56
N SER A 271 -12.27 8.80 -17.21
CA SER A 271 -11.55 9.96 -17.75
C SER A 271 -12.38 10.79 -18.73
N THR A 272 -13.36 10.16 -19.37
CA THR A 272 -14.31 10.86 -20.27
C THR A 272 -15.37 11.67 -19.51
N SER A 273 -15.49 11.49 -18.20
CA SER A 273 -16.49 12.18 -17.37
C SER A 273 -16.08 13.59 -16.92
N GLY A 274 -14.81 13.96 -17.08
CA GLY A 274 -14.26 15.22 -16.56
C GLY A 274 -14.04 15.26 -15.04
N LEU A 275 -14.19 14.12 -14.36
CA LEU A 275 -13.92 14.01 -12.93
C LEU A 275 -12.40 13.77 -12.67
N PRO A 276 -11.88 14.10 -11.49
CA PRO A 276 -10.50 13.85 -11.13
C PRO A 276 -10.16 12.35 -11.18
N HIS A 277 -9.12 11.98 -11.91
CA HIS A 277 -8.76 10.58 -12.14
C HIS A 277 -8.39 9.83 -10.87
N THR A 278 -7.56 10.40 -10.01
CA THR A 278 -7.04 9.78 -8.80
C THR A 278 -8.15 9.29 -7.88
N PHE A 279 -9.11 10.17 -7.60
CA PHE A 279 -10.23 9.85 -6.74
C PHE A 279 -11.07 8.65 -7.23
N LEU A 280 -11.36 8.62 -8.53
CA LEU A 280 -12.19 7.57 -9.12
C LEU A 280 -11.45 6.26 -9.31
N GLN A 281 -10.15 6.33 -9.45
CA GLN A 281 -9.27 5.19 -9.56
C GLN A 281 -9.25 4.40 -8.24
N ASN A 282 -9.05 5.08 -7.14
CA ASN A 282 -9.08 4.46 -5.82
C ASN A 282 -10.47 3.89 -5.50
N MET A 283 -11.54 4.63 -5.80
CA MET A 283 -12.91 4.18 -5.51
C MET A 283 -13.36 2.91 -6.25
N GLN A 284 -12.93 2.71 -7.49
CA GLN A 284 -13.48 1.66 -8.34
C GLN A 284 -12.44 0.70 -8.87
N ALA A 285 -11.28 1.20 -9.27
CA ALA A 285 -10.30 0.40 -9.98
C ALA A 285 -9.62 -0.61 -9.06
N PHE A 286 -9.24 -0.20 -7.87
CA PHE A 286 -8.54 -1.05 -6.90
C PHE A 286 -9.44 -2.16 -6.40
N MET A 287 -10.67 -1.84 -6.02
CA MET A 287 -11.67 -2.85 -5.65
C MET A 287 -11.93 -3.85 -6.79
N ALA A 288 -12.03 -3.38 -8.03
CA ALA A 288 -12.28 -4.24 -9.18
C ALA A 288 -11.09 -5.19 -9.45
N GLU A 289 -9.85 -4.71 -9.37
CA GLU A 289 -8.67 -5.57 -9.52
C GLU A 289 -8.57 -6.60 -8.40
N ALA A 290 -8.81 -6.21 -7.16
CA ALA A 290 -8.83 -7.10 -6.01
C ALA A 290 -9.95 -8.17 -6.13
N ALA A 291 -11.15 -7.79 -6.54
CA ALA A 291 -12.26 -8.69 -6.76
C ALA A 291 -11.96 -9.75 -7.84
N ILE A 292 -11.35 -9.33 -8.95
CA ILE A 292 -10.94 -10.24 -10.02
C ILE A 292 -9.85 -11.18 -9.52
N TRP A 293 -8.83 -10.66 -8.83
CA TRP A 293 -7.75 -11.45 -8.27
C TRP A 293 -8.28 -12.52 -7.29
N VAL A 294 -9.11 -12.13 -6.32
CA VAL A 294 -9.73 -13.04 -5.35
C VAL A 294 -10.53 -14.12 -6.07
N THR A 295 -11.37 -13.74 -7.02
CA THR A 295 -12.16 -14.69 -7.82
C THR A 295 -11.25 -15.72 -8.50
N LEU A 296 -10.18 -15.29 -9.14
CA LEU A 296 -9.28 -16.18 -9.86
C LEU A 296 -8.54 -17.14 -8.93
N VAL A 297 -7.96 -16.66 -7.83
CA VAL A 297 -7.21 -17.53 -6.91
C VAL A 297 -8.12 -18.53 -6.17
N LEU A 298 -9.34 -18.14 -5.87
CA LEU A 298 -10.29 -19.05 -5.21
C LEU A 298 -10.86 -20.09 -6.17
N MET A 299 -11.30 -19.67 -7.37
CA MET A 299 -12.01 -20.54 -8.31
C MET A 299 -11.08 -21.45 -9.14
N SER A 300 -9.76 -21.16 -9.19
CA SER A 300 -8.78 -21.96 -9.94
C SER A 300 -8.17 -23.11 -9.15
N GLY A 301 -8.52 -23.29 -7.87
CA GLY A 301 -7.85 -24.27 -7.00
C GLY A 301 -6.41 -23.86 -6.64
N PHE A 302 -6.07 -22.59 -6.69
CA PHE A 302 -4.74 -22.08 -6.36
C PHE A 302 -4.29 -22.52 -4.95
N PHE A 303 -5.10 -22.26 -3.94
CA PHE A 303 -4.78 -22.65 -2.56
C PHE A 303 -4.93 -24.16 -2.29
N GLU A 304 -5.51 -24.92 -3.20
CA GLU A 304 -5.47 -26.39 -3.13
C GLU A 304 -4.08 -26.92 -3.47
N ARG A 305 -3.36 -26.24 -4.39
CA ARG A 305 -1.98 -26.55 -4.77
C ARG A 305 -0.99 -25.99 -3.76
N HIS A 306 -1.22 -24.77 -3.28
CA HIS A 306 -0.35 -24.04 -2.34
C HIS A 306 -1.01 -23.93 -0.95
N SER A 307 -1.23 -25.08 -0.31
CA SER A 307 -2.09 -25.17 0.89
C SER A 307 -1.53 -24.54 2.15
N ARG A 308 -0.25 -24.20 2.18
CA ARG A 308 0.39 -23.48 3.29
C ARG A 308 0.56 -21.99 3.01
N LEU A 309 0.44 -21.57 1.75
CA LEU A 309 0.58 -20.19 1.36
C LEU A 309 -0.51 -19.33 2.00
N LYS A 310 -0.11 -18.17 2.48
CA LYS A 310 -0.99 -17.11 2.96
C LYS A 310 -0.92 -15.93 2.01
N ALA A 311 -2.02 -15.22 1.89
CA ALA A 311 -2.10 -14.01 1.08
C ALA A 311 -2.77 -12.88 1.85
N ALA A 312 -2.48 -11.64 1.45
CA ALA A 312 -3.13 -10.43 1.93
C ALA A 312 -3.49 -9.54 0.76
N VAL A 313 -4.66 -8.93 0.83
CA VAL A 313 -5.13 -7.90 -0.09
C VAL A 313 -4.93 -6.54 0.57
N PHE A 314 -4.20 -5.65 -0.07
CA PHE A 314 -3.91 -4.30 0.42
C PHE A 314 -4.62 -3.24 -0.43
N GLU A 315 -4.74 -2.03 0.08
CA GLU A 315 -5.22 -0.81 -0.60
C GLU A 315 -6.43 -1.03 -1.54
N SER A 316 -7.45 -1.72 -1.07
CA SER A 316 -8.62 -2.06 -1.89
C SER A 316 -9.95 -1.90 -1.13
N ASP A 317 -9.95 -1.25 0.01
CA ASP A 317 -11.09 -1.25 0.94
C ASP A 317 -11.52 -2.67 1.36
N CYS A 318 -12.59 -2.78 2.15
CA CYS A 318 -13.07 -4.08 2.59
C CYS A 318 -14.51 -4.42 2.15
N THR A 319 -15.30 -3.42 1.77
CA THR A 319 -16.76 -3.59 1.57
C THR A 319 -17.15 -4.51 0.43
N TRP A 320 -16.34 -4.59 -0.61
CA TRP A 320 -16.57 -5.43 -1.80
C TRP A 320 -16.42 -6.93 -1.53
N LEU A 321 -15.65 -7.31 -0.52
CA LEU A 321 -15.25 -8.69 -0.27
C LEU A 321 -16.43 -9.61 -0.03
N ASN A 322 -17.41 -9.19 0.76
CA ASN A 322 -18.60 -9.98 1.06
C ASN A 322 -19.35 -10.39 -0.20
N LEU A 323 -19.56 -9.42 -1.10
CA LEU A 323 -20.23 -9.65 -2.37
C LEU A 323 -19.48 -10.69 -3.21
N VAL A 324 -18.17 -10.52 -3.32
CA VAL A 324 -17.34 -11.41 -4.16
C VAL A 324 -17.33 -12.84 -3.60
N LEU A 325 -17.17 -13.02 -2.29
CA LEU A 325 -17.15 -14.35 -1.69
C LEU A 325 -18.49 -15.06 -1.81
N ASP A 326 -19.60 -14.34 -1.61
CA ASP A 326 -20.94 -14.90 -1.74
C ASP A 326 -21.23 -15.34 -3.20
N GLU A 327 -20.86 -14.51 -4.18
CA GLU A 327 -21.02 -14.85 -5.59
C GLU A 327 -20.09 -16.00 -6.04
N CYS A 328 -18.86 -16.09 -5.52
CA CYS A 328 -17.97 -17.23 -5.77
C CYS A 328 -18.58 -18.55 -5.25
N ASP A 329 -19.09 -18.55 -4.03
CA ASP A 329 -19.74 -19.72 -3.42
C ASP A 329 -20.97 -20.16 -4.22
N LYS A 330 -21.80 -19.22 -4.60
CA LYS A 330 -23.00 -19.44 -5.41
C LYS A 330 -22.66 -20.00 -6.78
N ALA A 331 -21.69 -19.39 -7.46
CA ALA A 331 -21.21 -19.84 -8.76
C ALA A 331 -20.64 -21.26 -8.67
N TYR A 332 -19.82 -21.54 -7.64
CA TYR A 332 -19.26 -22.87 -7.44
C TYR A 332 -20.36 -23.93 -7.19
N ARG A 333 -21.32 -23.68 -6.30
CA ARG A 333 -22.43 -24.61 -6.03
C ARG A 333 -23.23 -24.92 -7.31
N LEU A 334 -23.43 -23.90 -8.16
CA LEU A 334 -24.21 -24.05 -9.41
C LEU A 334 -23.44 -24.84 -10.46
N HIS A 335 -22.14 -24.59 -10.59
CA HIS A 335 -21.32 -25.09 -11.72
C HIS A 335 -20.32 -26.19 -11.34
N ARG A 336 -20.30 -26.68 -10.09
CA ARG A 336 -19.30 -27.67 -9.61
C ARG A 336 -19.23 -28.97 -10.42
N ASN A 337 -20.26 -29.31 -11.20
CA ASN A 337 -20.31 -30.46 -12.07
C ASN A 337 -19.88 -30.15 -13.52
N ASP A 338 -19.56 -28.89 -13.85
CA ASP A 338 -19.02 -28.51 -15.15
C ASP A 338 -17.59 -29.02 -15.26
N ARG A 339 -17.25 -29.70 -16.38
CA ARG A 339 -15.91 -30.28 -16.61
C ARG A 339 -14.79 -29.22 -16.64
N ARG A 340 -15.13 -27.96 -16.82
CA ARG A 340 -14.19 -26.82 -16.83
C ARG A 340 -13.90 -26.29 -15.44
N MET A 341 -14.75 -26.61 -14.46
CA MET A 341 -14.55 -26.16 -13.07
C MET A 341 -13.49 -27.04 -12.41
N GLN A 342 -12.58 -26.39 -11.69
CA GLN A 342 -11.65 -27.09 -10.83
C GLN A 342 -12.40 -27.66 -9.62
N PRO A 343 -12.17 -28.93 -9.26
CA PRO A 343 -12.75 -29.49 -8.05
C PRO A 343 -12.11 -28.84 -6.82
N LEU A 344 -12.87 -28.11 -6.05
CA LEU A 344 -12.45 -27.52 -4.78
C LEU A 344 -12.82 -28.42 -3.62
N LYS A 345 -11.97 -28.52 -2.59
CA LYS A 345 -12.21 -29.32 -1.37
C LYS A 345 -13.11 -28.61 -0.38
N GLN A 346 -13.25 -27.30 -0.50
CA GLN A 346 -14.03 -26.43 0.37
C GLN A 346 -14.69 -25.33 -0.45
N LEU A 347 -15.63 -24.59 0.11
CA LEU A 347 -16.21 -23.43 -0.56
C LEU A 347 -15.17 -22.32 -0.76
N PRO A 348 -15.29 -21.52 -1.83
CA PRO A 348 -14.42 -20.38 -2.05
C PRO A 348 -14.29 -19.44 -0.84
N SER A 349 -15.39 -19.11 -0.17
CA SER A 349 -15.37 -18.29 1.04
C SER A 349 -14.59 -18.94 2.18
N GLU A 350 -14.78 -20.23 2.43
CA GLU A 350 -14.03 -21.00 3.44
C GLU A 350 -12.54 -21.01 3.13
N CYS A 351 -12.20 -21.11 1.83
CA CYS A 351 -10.83 -21.03 1.35
C CYS A 351 -10.22 -19.64 1.64
N PHE A 352 -10.95 -18.57 1.37
CA PHE A 352 -10.51 -17.22 1.68
C PHE A 352 -10.22 -17.03 3.16
N PHE A 353 -11.18 -17.34 4.03
CA PHE A 353 -11.02 -17.21 5.48
C PHE A 353 -9.87 -18.04 6.05
N LYS A 354 -9.52 -19.12 5.38
CA LYS A 354 -8.40 -19.96 5.79
C LYS A 354 -7.04 -19.43 5.33
N HIS A 355 -6.95 -18.83 4.15
CA HIS A 355 -5.67 -18.50 3.50
C HIS A 355 -5.40 -17.01 3.39
N CYS A 356 -6.44 -16.18 3.35
CA CYS A 356 -6.33 -14.77 3.00
C CYS A 356 -6.66 -13.84 4.17
N PHE A 357 -6.09 -12.64 4.09
CA PHE A 357 -6.40 -11.50 4.92
C PHE A 357 -6.78 -10.33 4.01
N ASN A 358 -7.60 -9.41 4.52
CA ASN A 358 -8.01 -8.23 3.79
C ASN A 358 -7.61 -6.97 4.53
N GLY A 359 -6.94 -6.05 3.84
CA GLY A 359 -6.68 -4.71 4.32
C GLY A 359 -7.98 -3.95 4.60
N PHE A 360 -7.95 -3.06 5.56
CA PHE A 360 -8.99 -2.06 5.80
C PHE A 360 -8.38 -0.83 6.42
N GLU A 361 -8.93 0.32 6.11
CA GLU A 361 -8.51 1.59 6.68
C GLU A 361 -9.31 1.96 7.94
N GLY A 362 -8.72 2.84 8.76
CA GLY A 362 -9.28 3.18 10.07
C GLY A 362 -10.66 3.86 10.04
N ASP A 363 -11.05 4.47 8.94
CA ASP A 363 -12.37 5.10 8.76
C ASP A 363 -13.41 4.18 8.10
N GLU A 364 -13.02 3.00 7.64
CA GLU A 364 -13.94 2.00 7.11
C GLU A 364 -14.77 1.33 8.23
N ALA A 365 -15.81 2.02 8.68
CA ALA A 365 -16.71 1.52 9.72
C ALA A 365 -17.37 0.17 9.36
N PHE A 366 -17.34 -0.23 8.08
CA PHE A 366 -17.97 -1.46 7.63
C PHE A 366 -17.30 -2.70 8.21
N ALA A 367 -15.97 -2.78 8.23
CA ALA A 367 -15.24 -3.88 8.87
C ALA A 367 -15.61 -4.01 10.35
N SER A 368 -15.79 -2.89 11.03
CA SER A 368 -16.19 -2.83 12.44
C SER A 368 -17.64 -3.21 12.71
N ARG A 369 -18.54 -3.07 11.73
CA ARG A 369 -19.96 -3.43 11.85
C ARG A 369 -20.25 -4.90 11.59
N LEU A 370 -19.32 -5.63 10.98
CA LEU A 370 -19.44 -7.06 10.68
C LEU A 370 -18.26 -7.84 11.29
N PRO A 371 -18.07 -7.79 12.61
CA PRO A 371 -16.91 -8.40 13.26
C PRO A 371 -16.91 -9.93 13.16
N GLU A 372 -18.05 -10.57 13.02
CA GLU A 372 -18.18 -12.00 12.76
C GLU A 372 -17.60 -12.40 11.40
N TYR A 373 -17.52 -11.47 10.47
CA TYR A 373 -16.97 -11.69 9.14
C TYR A 373 -15.50 -11.28 9.06
N TYR A 374 -15.18 -10.08 9.54
CA TYR A 374 -13.85 -9.48 9.40
C TYR A 374 -12.91 -9.74 10.59
N GLY A 375 -13.44 -10.08 11.76
CA GLY A 375 -12.65 -10.16 13.00
C GLY A 375 -11.40 -11.04 12.91
N ASP A 376 -11.42 -12.09 12.10
CA ASP A 376 -10.30 -13.03 11.94
C ASP A 376 -9.39 -12.74 10.75
N ILE A 377 -9.81 -11.93 9.80
CA ILE A 377 -9.13 -11.72 8.53
C ILE A 377 -8.75 -10.26 8.27
N ALA A 378 -9.36 -9.30 8.98
CA ALA A 378 -9.03 -7.90 8.80
C ALA A 378 -7.61 -7.62 9.28
N ALA A 379 -6.83 -6.93 8.46
CA ALA A 379 -5.48 -6.46 8.72
C ALA A 379 -5.48 -4.93 8.51
N TRP A 380 -5.33 -4.18 9.59
CA TRP A 380 -5.40 -2.73 9.53
C TRP A 380 -4.28 -2.14 8.70
N SER A 381 -4.65 -1.14 7.90
CA SER A 381 -3.79 -0.30 7.08
C SER A 381 -3.96 1.15 7.50
N SER A 382 -2.87 1.87 7.70
CA SER A 382 -2.92 3.31 7.91
C SER A 382 -2.90 4.09 6.62
N ASP A 383 -2.36 3.49 5.58
CA ASP A 383 -1.98 4.13 4.32
C ASP A 383 -1.07 5.36 4.52
N ILE A 384 -0.34 5.41 5.64
CA ILE A 384 0.62 6.47 5.94
C ILE A 384 1.80 6.36 4.96
N TYR A 385 2.12 7.34 4.18
CA TYR A 385 1.88 8.79 4.21
C TYR A 385 1.02 9.27 3.03
N HIS A 386 0.02 8.56 2.65
CA HIS A 386 -0.95 9.03 1.66
C HIS A 386 -1.92 10.04 2.30
N HIS A 387 -2.55 10.86 1.45
CA HIS A 387 -3.40 11.98 1.91
C HIS A 387 -4.73 11.53 2.53
N ASP A 388 -5.15 10.32 2.25
CA ASP A 388 -6.38 9.68 2.72
C ASP A 388 -6.15 8.75 3.92
N GLY A 389 -4.90 8.52 4.32
CA GLY A 389 -4.53 7.66 5.42
C GLY A 389 -5.14 8.00 6.79
N ASN A 390 -5.06 7.06 7.72
CA ASN A 390 -5.62 7.15 9.07
C ASN A 390 -4.66 6.64 10.13
N ASP A 391 -4.54 7.32 11.27
CA ASP A 391 -3.73 6.84 12.39
C ASP A 391 -4.46 5.80 13.26
N ALA A 392 -3.73 5.14 14.17
CA ALA A 392 -4.29 4.12 15.03
C ALA A 392 -5.36 4.68 15.99
N TRP A 393 -5.23 5.94 16.39
CA TRP A 393 -6.19 6.57 17.29
C TRP A 393 -7.54 6.80 16.62
N GLN A 394 -7.53 7.20 15.34
CA GLN A 394 -8.75 7.31 14.53
C GLN A 394 -9.41 5.96 14.30
N ALA A 395 -8.61 4.94 13.96
CA ALA A 395 -9.12 3.59 13.81
C ALA A 395 -9.80 3.09 15.10
N ILE A 396 -9.16 3.28 16.24
CA ILE A 396 -9.73 2.94 17.55
C ILE A 396 -11.04 3.73 17.82
N GLU A 397 -11.06 5.02 17.52
CA GLU A 397 -12.25 5.86 17.70
C GLU A 397 -13.43 5.36 16.84
N THR A 398 -13.16 5.03 15.56
CA THR A 398 -14.15 4.47 14.64
C THR A 398 -14.71 3.14 15.17
N MET A 399 -13.84 2.25 15.63
CA MET A 399 -14.25 0.96 16.20
C MET A 399 -15.06 1.12 17.48
N GLN A 400 -14.69 2.06 18.37
CA GLN A 400 -15.44 2.37 19.58
C GLN A 400 -16.83 2.95 19.26
N LYS A 401 -16.94 3.85 18.28
CA LYS A 401 -18.22 4.36 17.78
C LYS A 401 -19.12 3.26 17.21
N CYS A 402 -18.54 2.20 16.66
CA CYS A 402 -19.26 1.01 16.21
C CYS A 402 -19.58 0.02 17.35
N GLY A 403 -19.13 0.26 18.58
CA GLY A 403 -19.37 -0.61 19.72
C GLY A 403 -18.49 -1.87 19.77
N LEU A 404 -17.37 -1.90 19.05
CA LEU A 404 -16.48 -3.05 19.06
C LEU A 404 -15.81 -3.23 20.43
N PRO A 405 -15.82 -4.44 20.99
CA PRO A 405 -15.08 -4.74 22.22
C PRO A 405 -13.58 -4.63 22.00
N VAL A 406 -12.84 -4.23 23.04
CA VAL A 406 -11.38 -4.03 22.99
C VAL A 406 -10.64 -5.26 22.47
N SER A 407 -11.09 -6.46 22.77
CA SER A 407 -10.50 -7.70 22.26
C SER A 407 -10.55 -7.82 20.72
N LEU A 408 -11.63 -7.37 20.10
CA LEU A 408 -11.74 -7.34 18.64
C LEU A 408 -10.92 -6.18 18.05
N GLN A 409 -10.88 -5.03 18.71
CA GLN A 409 -9.99 -3.94 18.32
C GLN A 409 -8.52 -4.41 18.29
N ALA A 410 -8.05 -5.06 19.36
CA ALA A 410 -6.71 -5.62 19.45
C ALA A 410 -6.42 -6.62 18.32
N LYS A 411 -7.40 -7.46 18.02
CA LYS A 411 -7.30 -8.49 16.99
C LYS A 411 -7.15 -7.90 15.60
N MET A 412 -8.05 -6.99 15.21
CA MET A 412 -8.10 -6.39 13.88
C MET A 412 -6.99 -5.38 13.66
N LEU A 413 -6.62 -4.61 14.70
CA LEU A 413 -5.57 -3.58 14.61
C LEU A 413 -4.15 -4.12 14.82
N GLY A 414 -3.97 -5.42 15.11
CA GLY A 414 -2.61 -5.91 15.33
C GLY A 414 -2.41 -7.41 15.38
N GLU A 415 -3.22 -8.17 16.11
CA GLU A 415 -2.97 -9.61 16.30
C GLU A 415 -3.09 -10.39 15.00
N ASN A 416 -4.04 -10.06 14.13
CA ASN A 416 -4.20 -10.67 12.82
C ASN A 416 -2.95 -10.51 11.96
N ALA A 417 -2.38 -9.30 11.92
CA ALA A 417 -1.15 -9.01 11.19
C ALA A 417 0.04 -9.81 11.76
N ARG A 418 0.22 -9.79 13.08
CA ARG A 418 1.30 -10.58 13.71
C ARG A 418 1.15 -12.08 13.46
N ARG A 419 -0.07 -12.59 13.46
CA ARG A 419 -0.36 -13.98 13.10
C ARG A 419 -0.03 -14.28 11.65
N LEU A 420 -0.42 -13.39 10.73
CA LEU A 420 -0.16 -13.50 9.30
C LEU A 420 1.35 -13.55 9.02
N TYR A 421 2.08 -12.59 9.54
CA TYR A 421 3.52 -12.42 9.28
C TYR A 421 4.42 -13.23 10.23
N LYS A 422 3.85 -13.91 11.23
CA LYS A 422 4.58 -14.64 12.28
C LYS A 422 5.57 -13.72 13.01
N ILE A 423 5.14 -12.51 13.31
CA ILE A 423 5.91 -11.47 14.01
C ILE A 423 5.51 -11.46 15.50
N LYS A 424 6.47 -11.26 16.36
CA LYS A 424 6.26 -11.16 17.81
C LYS A 424 5.75 -9.78 18.21
N LEU A 425 5.14 -9.69 19.38
CA LEU A 425 4.85 -8.42 20.03
C LEU A 425 6.14 -7.60 20.23
N PRO A 426 6.09 -6.29 20.04
CA PRO A 426 7.22 -5.42 20.37
C PRO A 426 7.41 -5.37 21.88
N LYS A 427 8.63 -5.09 22.33
CA LYS A 427 8.94 -4.97 23.77
C LYS A 427 8.25 -3.78 24.42
N THR A 428 8.08 -2.72 23.67
CA THR A 428 7.42 -1.48 24.11
C THR A 428 6.15 -1.29 23.31
N VAL A 429 5.05 -0.95 23.99
CA VAL A 429 3.74 -0.67 23.40
C VAL A 429 3.34 0.76 23.75
N ILE A 430 2.92 1.52 22.76
CA ILE A 430 2.39 2.87 22.93
C ILE A 430 1.03 2.75 23.62
N ARG A 431 0.93 3.30 24.83
CA ARG A 431 -0.29 3.18 25.66
C ARG A 431 -1.18 4.38 25.59
N GLU A 432 -0.63 5.55 25.41
CA GLU A 432 -1.33 6.83 25.51
C GLU A 432 -1.05 7.71 24.29
N ARG A 433 -2.05 8.44 23.85
CA ARG A 433 -1.94 9.43 22.78
C ARG A 433 -1.13 10.62 23.26
N ILE A 434 -0.21 11.10 22.44
CA ILE A 434 0.46 12.39 22.63
C ILE A 434 -0.59 13.48 22.37
N CYS A 435 -0.98 14.21 23.43
CA CYS A 435 -2.11 15.15 23.36
C CYS A 435 -1.74 16.57 22.94
N GLU A 436 -0.47 16.93 22.92
CA GLU A 436 -0.02 18.28 22.58
C GLU A 436 1.17 18.24 21.62
N ILE A 437 1.01 18.88 20.48
CA ILE A 437 2.05 18.99 19.44
C ILE A 437 2.27 20.47 19.12
N GLN A 438 3.52 20.91 19.13
CA GLN A 438 3.87 22.27 18.74
C GLN A 438 3.88 22.42 17.22
N ARG A 439 3.33 23.52 16.72
CA ARG A 439 3.23 23.84 15.31
C ARG A 439 4.00 25.10 14.95
N PRO A 440 4.44 25.26 13.70
CA PRO A 440 4.94 26.55 13.22
C PRO A 440 3.89 27.65 13.37
N ASP A 441 4.35 28.90 13.45
CA ASP A 441 3.44 30.06 13.64
C ASP A 441 2.46 30.27 12.48
N TRP A 442 2.79 29.80 11.28
CA TRP A 442 1.92 29.86 10.10
C TRP A 442 0.89 28.74 10.04
N TRP A 443 0.89 27.80 11.00
CA TRP A 443 -0.02 26.66 10.98
C TRP A 443 -1.47 27.13 11.05
N PRO A 444 -2.36 26.61 10.18
CA PRO A 444 -3.74 27.05 10.16
C PRO A 444 -4.46 26.71 11.44
N THR A 445 -5.27 27.64 11.92
CA THR A 445 -6.17 27.39 13.04
C THR A 445 -7.30 26.45 12.63
N ALA A 446 -7.89 25.73 13.58
CA ALA A 446 -9.07 24.88 13.32
C ALA A 446 -10.20 25.65 12.62
N LYS A 447 -10.35 26.96 12.93
CA LYS A 447 -11.34 27.81 12.25
C LYS A 447 -11.03 28.02 10.76
N GLU A 448 -9.76 28.30 10.43
CA GLU A 448 -9.32 28.46 9.03
C GLU A 448 -9.47 27.17 8.24
N ILE A 449 -9.16 26.03 8.85
CA ILE A 449 -9.36 24.71 8.24
C ILE A 449 -10.85 24.48 7.97
N LEU A 450 -11.71 24.67 8.97
CA LEU A 450 -13.15 24.51 8.81
C LEU A 450 -13.75 25.49 7.79
N GLU A 451 -13.21 26.70 7.68
CA GLU A 451 -13.66 27.65 6.66
C GLU A 451 -13.22 27.24 5.24
N ALA A 452 -12.03 26.64 5.11
CA ALA A 452 -11.55 26.11 3.85
C ALA A 452 -12.35 24.89 3.35
N LEU A 453 -12.89 24.11 4.27
CA LEU A 453 -13.73 22.94 3.98
C LEU A 453 -15.20 23.30 3.64
N LYS A 454 -15.63 24.54 3.85
CA LYS A 454 -16.99 24.93 3.47
C LYS A 454 -17.14 24.92 1.96
N PRO A 455 -18.10 24.18 1.42
CA PRO A 455 -18.36 24.23 -0.02
C PRO A 455 -18.64 25.69 -0.43
N GLU A 456 -18.01 26.15 -1.47
CA GLU A 456 -18.38 27.44 -2.07
C GLU A 456 -19.85 27.34 -2.47
N SER A 457 -20.67 28.26 -1.97
CA SER A 457 -22.11 28.36 -2.26
C SER A 457 -22.44 28.51 -3.76
N ALA A 458 -21.43 28.52 -4.61
CA ALA A 458 -21.51 28.59 -6.05
C ALA A 458 -21.59 27.23 -6.77
N LEU A 459 -21.41 26.09 -6.07
CA LEU A 459 -21.56 24.75 -6.66
C LEU A 459 -22.99 24.21 -6.58
N VAL A 460 -23.93 24.99 -6.05
CA VAL A 460 -25.37 24.72 -6.14
C VAL A 460 -25.92 25.55 -7.27
N ARG A 461 -25.65 25.16 -8.50
CA ARG A 461 -26.46 25.52 -9.68
C ARG A 461 -26.59 24.30 -10.57
#